data_e9d37dcb8651254cc9e12e5ce2752097
#
_entry.id   e9d37dcb8651254cc9e12e5ce2752097
#
_cell.length_a   1.000
_cell.length_b   1.000
_cell.length_c   1.000
_cell.angle_alpha   90.00
_cell.angle_beta   90.00
_cell.angle_gamma   90.00
#
_symmetry.space_group_name_H-M   'P 1'
#
loop_
_entity.id
_entity.type
_entity.pdbx_description
1 polymer ?
#
loop_
_entity_poly.entity_id
_entity_poly.type
_entity_poly.pdbx_seq_one_letter_code
_entity_poly.pdbx_strand_id
1 'polypeptide(L)'
;MNYGKKSTQKKRAKLTSASSRMGNKAGVTALRVLFLSIAAVCVIITCMGVGAFRAIIDNAPDISDVNIMPIGNATFVYDADGNMLQKLSAPTANRMSVSIDKIPLDMQHAIVAIEDERFYEHNGIDVRGILRAFVNGVARGFKFNEGASTLTQQLLKNNVFTNWTNEGKIERFTRKFQEQYLALQLEASLTAEGMDAKSVILENYLNTINLSAGTYGVQAAAQRYFGKNSEDLTLSECAVLAAIPQNPYAFNPIRHPEKNAERRKKVLRNMLEQGYITQEEHDEALADNVYERIKETDSTQQTAEPYSYFTDELTSQLINDFQTQLGYTKVQAQNALYSGGLSIYTTQDPDIQAILDEEYQNEENFPSSIQLGLDWALTVEKADGTTQNYSKEMMRLYFRDHEDDQFDLLFDSEEEAQSYVDKYKAAVVAEGDKIVAER
;
A
#
# COMPACT_ATOMS: atom_id res chain seq x y z
N MET A 1 17.54 -45.52 -59.87
CA MET A 1 16.23 -45.06 -60.33
C MET A 1 16.29 -44.97 -61.84
N ASN A 2 15.50 -45.77 -62.53
CA ASN A 2 15.56 -45.88 -64.02
C ASN A 2 14.66 -44.82 -64.68
N TYR A 3 15.24 -43.67 -65.03
CA TYR A 3 14.54 -42.57 -65.73
C TYR A 3 14.42 -42.90 -67.27
N GLY A 4 13.74 -44.00 -67.63
CA GLY A 4 13.49 -44.33 -69.00
C GLY A 4 12.62 -43.24 -69.68
N LYS A 5 12.91 -42.92 -70.97
CA LYS A 5 12.18 -41.95 -71.80
C LYS A 5 10.65 -42.09 -71.74
N LYS A 6 10.10 -43.28 -71.60
CA LYS A 6 8.66 -43.57 -71.48
C LYS A 6 8.07 -43.06 -70.09
N SER A 7 8.83 -43.17 -69.01
CA SER A 7 8.38 -42.73 -67.73
C SER A 7 8.36 -41.19 -67.67
N THR A 8 9.35 -40.53 -68.26
CA THR A 8 9.42 -39.09 -68.35
C THR A 8 8.33 -38.47 -69.21
N GLN A 9 8.02 -39.16 -70.36
CA GLN A 9 6.90 -38.78 -71.25
C GLN A 9 5.54 -38.95 -70.58
N LYS A 10 5.28 -40.01 -69.81
CA LYS A 10 4.05 -40.22 -69.02
C LYS A 10 3.88 -39.17 -67.94
N LYS A 11 4.94 -38.80 -67.20
CA LYS A 11 4.90 -37.73 -66.24
C LYS A 11 4.65 -36.38 -66.91
N ARG A 12 5.30 -36.08 -68.01
CA ARG A 12 5.10 -34.89 -68.81
C ARG A 12 3.67 -34.74 -69.33
N ALA A 13 3.12 -35.79 -69.91
CA ALA A 13 1.73 -35.86 -70.39
C ALA A 13 0.71 -35.64 -69.23
N LYS A 14 0.98 -36.17 -68.03
CA LYS A 14 0.13 -36.03 -66.89
C LYS A 14 0.16 -34.58 -66.34
N LEU A 15 1.33 -33.93 -66.34
CA LEU A 15 1.51 -32.55 -65.97
C LEU A 15 0.97 -31.51 -66.97
N THR A 16 0.88 -31.88 -68.21
CA THR A 16 0.38 -31.02 -69.29
C THR A 16 -1.06 -31.29 -69.69
N SER A 17 -1.75 -32.31 -69.12
CA SER A 17 -3.17 -32.54 -69.32
C SER A 17 -4.05 -31.35 -68.92
N ALA A 18 -5.12 -31.12 -69.69
CA ALA A 18 -6.03 -30.00 -69.40
C ALA A 18 -6.62 -30.03 -67.96
N SER A 19 -6.94 -31.24 -67.47
CA SER A 19 -7.43 -31.46 -66.10
C SER A 19 -6.37 -31.17 -65.05
N SER A 20 -5.10 -31.57 -65.31
CA SER A 20 -4.00 -31.24 -64.36
C SER A 20 -3.67 -29.73 -64.29
N ARG A 21 -3.71 -29.05 -65.46
CA ARG A 21 -3.55 -27.61 -65.55
C ARG A 21 -4.71 -26.85 -64.88
N MET A 22 -5.94 -27.36 -64.99
CA MET A 22 -7.11 -26.80 -64.38
C MET A 22 -7.10 -26.97 -62.83
N GLY A 23 -6.70 -28.17 -62.35
CA GLY A 23 -6.51 -28.46 -60.95
C GLY A 23 -5.40 -27.63 -60.33
N ASN A 24 -4.25 -27.48 -61.01
CA ASN A 24 -3.16 -26.63 -60.53
C ASN A 24 -3.54 -25.13 -60.51
N LYS A 25 -4.28 -24.64 -61.54
CA LYS A 25 -4.80 -23.26 -61.54
C LYS A 25 -5.80 -23.04 -60.42
N ALA A 26 -6.74 -23.97 -60.18
CA ALA A 26 -7.70 -23.91 -59.09
C ALA A 26 -6.99 -23.96 -57.72
N GLY A 27 -5.99 -24.82 -57.53
CA GLY A 27 -5.18 -24.88 -56.33
C GLY A 27 -4.40 -23.58 -56.03
N VAL A 28 -3.76 -23.03 -57.07
CA VAL A 28 -3.05 -21.73 -56.93
C VAL A 28 -4.02 -20.58 -56.63
N THR A 29 -5.21 -20.59 -57.27
CA THR A 29 -6.24 -19.56 -56.98
C THR A 29 -6.77 -19.70 -55.55
N ALA A 30 -7.06 -20.91 -55.08
CA ALA A 30 -7.47 -21.21 -53.73
C ALA A 30 -6.41 -20.72 -52.68
N LEU A 31 -5.13 -21.02 -52.98
CA LEU A 31 -4.03 -20.57 -52.11
C LEU A 31 -3.89 -19.04 -52.08
N ARG A 32 -4.09 -18.36 -53.22
CA ARG A 32 -4.11 -16.89 -53.29
C ARG A 32 -5.29 -16.30 -52.50
N VAL A 33 -6.49 -16.86 -52.65
CA VAL A 33 -7.67 -16.44 -51.89
C VAL A 33 -7.45 -16.64 -50.39
N LEU A 34 -6.92 -17.79 -49.97
CA LEU A 34 -6.59 -18.06 -48.56
C LEU A 34 -5.57 -17.06 -48.05
N PHE A 35 -4.49 -16.77 -48.77
CA PHE A 35 -3.48 -15.81 -48.35
C PHE A 35 -4.03 -14.38 -48.26
N LEU A 36 -4.86 -13.97 -49.23
CA LEU A 36 -5.52 -12.67 -49.20
C LEU A 36 -6.52 -12.55 -48.04
N SER A 37 -7.24 -13.63 -47.74
CA SER A 37 -8.17 -13.70 -46.59
C SER A 37 -7.40 -13.56 -45.26
N ILE A 38 -6.29 -14.28 -45.12
CA ILE A 38 -5.43 -14.16 -43.91
C ILE A 38 -4.87 -12.73 -43.80
N ALA A 39 -4.38 -12.16 -44.88
CA ALA A 39 -3.88 -10.80 -44.93
C ALA A 39 -4.98 -9.76 -44.52
N ALA A 40 -6.19 -9.92 -45.07
CA ALA A 40 -7.33 -9.08 -44.71
C ALA A 40 -7.70 -9.20 -43.22
N VAL A 41 -7.74 -10.42 -42.69
CA VAL A 41 -7.98 -10.64 -41.25
C VAL A 41 -6.89 -9.99 -40.38
N CYS A 42 -5.62 -10.15 -40.77
CA CYS A 42 -4.51 -9.47 -40.09
C CYS A 42 -4.67 -7.95 -40.09
N VAL A 43 -5.04 -7.34 -41.21
CA VAL A 43 -5.29 -5.90 -41.30
C VAL A 43 -6.45 -5.47 -40.37
N ILE A 44 -7.57 -6.22 -40.39
CA ILE A 44 -8.73 -5.93 -39.55
C ILE A 44 -8.33 -6.00 -38.08
N ILE A 45 -7.62 -7.06 -37.66
CA ILE A 45 -7.15 -7.22 -36.27
C ILE A 45 -6.21 -6.07 -35.89
N THR A 46 -5.31 -5.66 -36.78
CA THR A 46 -4.39 -4.55 -36.55
C THR A 46 -5.16 -3.23 -36.40
N CYS A 47 -6.11 -2.95 -37.30
CA CYS A 47 -6.95 -1.74 -37.20
C CYS A 47 -7.80 -1.71 -35.93
N MET A 48 -8.39 -2.85 -35.54
CA MET A 48 -9.12 -2.96 -34.27
C MET A 48 -8.19 -2.75 -33.08
N GLY A 49 -6.98 -3.32 -33.11
CA GLY A 49 -5.97 -3.14 -32.06
C GLY A 49 -5.56 -1.68 -31.92
N VAL A 50 -5.28 -0.99 -33.00
CA VAL A 50 -4.92 0.43 -33.02
C VAL A 50 -6.09 1.30 -32.51
N GLY A 51 -7.32 1.01 -32.95
CA GLY A 51 -8.53 1.71 -32.47
C GLY A 51 -8.77 1.53 -30.98
N ALA A 52 -8.66 0.31 -30.47
CA ALA A 52 -8.78 0.01 -29.05
C ALA A 52 -7.68 0.69 -28.23
N PHE A 53 -6.43 0.64 -28.71
CA PHE A 53 -5.30 1.33 -28.06
C PHE A 53 -5.52 2.83 -28.00
N ARG A 54 -5.97 3.46 -29.10
CA ARG A 54 -6.28 4.88 -29.12
C ARG A 54 -7.40 5.23 -28.14
N ALA A 55 -8.46 4.44 -28.09
CA ALA A 55 -9.54 4.64 -27.12
C ALA A 55 -9.09 4.54 -25.67
N ILE A 56 -8.12 3.66 -25.36
CA ILE A 56 -7.51 3.56 -24.02
C ILE A 56 -6.73 4.84 -23.67
N ILE A 57 -5.97 5.38 -24.61
CA ILE A 57 -5.19 6.61 -24.42
C ILE A 57 -6.10 7.84 -24.33
N ASP A 58 -7.09 7.96 -25.22
CA ASP A 58 -8.02 9.09 -25.24
C ASP A 58 -8.87 9.17 -23.93
N ASN A 59 -8.99 8.07 -23.20
CA ASN A 59 -9.64 8.01 -21.87
C ASN A 59 -8.62 8.02 -20.70
N ALA A 60 -7.33 8.24 -20.95
CA ALA A 60 -6.37 8.43 -19.87
C ALA A 60 -6.56 9.81 -19.23
N PRO A 61 -6.28 9.96 -17.92
CA PRO A 61 -6.20 11.27 -17.29
C PRO A 61 -5.25 12.21 -18.06
N ASP A 62 -5.57 13.51 -18.10
CA ASP A 62 -4.63 14.48 -18.65
C ASP A 62 -3.42 14.61 -17.72
N ILE A 63 -2.20 14.67 -18.28
CA ILE A 63 -0.98 14.79 -17.48
C ILE A 63 -0.94 16.09 -16.68
N SER A 64 -1.58 17.16 -17.15
CA SER A 64 -1.70 18.42 -16.43
C SER A 64 -2.53 18.33 -15.16
N ASP A 65 -3.43 17.35 -15.07
CA ASP A 65 -4.28 17.07 -13.91
C ASP A 65 -3.67 16.00 -12.97
N VAL A 66 -2.54 15.41 -13.36
CA VAL A 66 -1.88 14.35 -12.60
C VAL A 66 -1.09 14.93 -11.44
N ASN A 67 -1.61 14.75 -10.23
CA ASN A 67 -0.88 15.05 -9.01
C ASN A 67 -0.07 13.83 -8.57
N ILE A 68 1.26 13.92 -8.67
CA ILE A 68 2.20 12.87 -8.21
C ILE A 68 2.64 13.08 -6.76
N MET A 69 2.31 14.22 -6.16
CA MET A 69 2.68 14.48 -4.76
C MET A 69 1.96 13.53 -3.81
N PRO A 70 2.59 13.16 -2.69
CA PRO A 70 1.98 12.32 -1.69
C PRO A 70 0.65 12.90 -1.19
N ILE A 71 -0.44 12.13 -1.25
CA ILE A 71 -1.74 12.53 -0.74
C ILE A 71 -1.90 11.97 0.67
N GLY A 72 -2.29 12.83 1.62
CA GLY A 72 -2.56 12.44 3.00
C GLY A 72 -1.29 12.43 3.86
N ASN A 73 -0.72 13.59 4.09
CA ASN A 73 0.36 13.79 5.04
C ASN A 73 -0.19 13.93 6.46
N ALA A 74 0.52 13.38 7.45
CA ALA A 74 0.19 13.59 8.86
C ALA A 74 0.34 15.07 9.23
N THR A 75 -0.52 15.54 10.12
CA THR A 75 -0.43 16.85 10.74
C THR A 75 0.36 16.74 12.05
N PHE A 76 1.17 17.74 12.34
CA PHE A 76 1.98 17.80 13.56
C PHE A 76 1.54 18.95 14.42
N VAL A 77 1.40 18.69 15.72
CA VAL A 77 1.08 19.68 16.75
C VAL A 77 2.34 19.94 17.57
N TYR A 78 2.65 21.21 17.78
CA TYR A 78 3.82 21.68 18.52
C TYR A 78 3.40 22.52 19.72
N ASP A 79 4.18 22.44 20.81
CA ASP A 79 4.02 23.30 22.00
C ASP A 79 4.51 24.74 21.77
N ALA A 80 4.51 25.57 22.82
CA ALA A 80 4.98 26.96 22.77
C ALA A 80 6.49 27.06 22.49
N ASP A 81 7.26 26.02 22.80
CA ASP A 81 8.71 25.96 22.62
C ASP A 81 9.10 25.34 21.24
N GLY A 82 8.11 24.85 20.48
CA GLY A 82 8.31 24.21 19.19
C GLY A 82 8.67 22.73 19.24
N ASN A 83 8.51 22.07 20.40
CA ASN A 83 8.64 20.64 20.51
C ASN A 83 7.37 19.96 19.99
N MET A 84 7.51 18.79 19.37
CA MET A 84 6.38 18.04 18.86
C MET A 84 5.59 17.39 20.00
N LEU A 85 4.35 17.86 20.20
CA LEU A 85 3.40 17.32 21.18
C LEU A 85 2.72 16.06 20.66
N GLN A 86 2.17 16.14 19.44
CA GLN A 86 1.30 15.10 18.91
C GLN A 86 1.37 15.03 17.39
N LYS A 87 1.22 13.82 16.87
CA LYS A 87 1.02 13.54 15.46
C LYS A 87 -0.44 13.14 15.22
N LEU A 88 -1.15 13.92 14.41
CA LEU A 88 -2.51 13.64 14.00
C LEU A 88 -2.48 13.00 12.61
N SER A 89 -3.01 11.80 12.46
CA SER A 89 -3.08 11.12 11.16
C SER A 89 -4.31 10.24 11.05
N ALA A 90 -4.97 10.31 9.90
CA ALA A 90 -5.95 9.28 9.55
C ALA A 90 -5.21 7.92 9.34
N PRO A 91 -5.90 6.78 9.48
CA PRO A 91 -5.26 5.45 9.32
C PRO A 91 -4.51 5.25 8.00
N THR A 92 -4.88 6.03 6.97
CA THR A 92 -4.26 6.00 5.62
C THR A 92 -3.31 7.17 5.37
N ALA A 93 -3.16 8.09 6.31
CA ALA A 93 -2.41 9.34 6.15
C ALA A 93 -1.15 9.42 7.04
N ASN A 94 -0.63 8.28 7.47
CA ASN A 94 0.63 8.24 8.23
C ASN A 94 1.83 8.43 7.27
N ARG A 95 1.93 9.63 6.68
CA ARG A 95 3.01 10.06 5.81
C ARG A 95 3.73 11.26 6.39
N MET A 96 5.02 11.27 6.19
CA MET A 96 5.92 12.38 6.50
C MET A 96 6.78 12.59 5.27
N SER A 97 6.44 13.58 4.46
CA SER A 97 7.20 13.88 3.25
C SER A 97 8.52 14.55 3.60
N VAL A 98 9.58 14.09 2.97
CA VAL A 98 10.93 14.65 3.07
C VAL A 98 11.50 14.85 1.67
N SER A 99 12.34 15.86 1.51
CA SER A 99 13.03 16.09 0.23
C SER A 99 14.08 14.99 -0.04
N ILE A 100 14.43 14.79 -1.29
CA ILE A 100 15.32 13.71 -1.74
C ILE A 100 16.70 13.78 -1.08
N ASP A 101 17.19 14.97 -0.75
CA ASP A 101 18.45 15.19 -0.05
C ASP A 101 18.44 14.71 1.41
N LYS A 102 17.26 14.51 2.01
CA LYS A 102 17.05 13.91 3.32
C LYS A 102 16.83 12.39 3.29
N ILE A 103 16.91 11.79 2.12
CA ILE A 103 16.83 10.35 1.92
C ILE A 103 18.21 9.83 1.51
N PRO A 104 18.84 8.93 2.29
CA PRO A 104 20.18 8.44 1.98
C PRO A 104 20.29 7.84 0.58
N LEU A 105 21.43 8.00 -0.05
CA LEU A 105 21.70 7.37 -1.36
C LEU A 105 21.51 5.86 -1.31
N ASP A 106 21.86 5.20 -0.20
CA ASP A 106 21.63 3.77 -0.02
C ASP A 106 20.17 3.39 -0.12
N MET A 107 19.24 4.21 0.39
CA MET A 107 17.81 3.97 0.26
C MET A 107 17.34 4.16 -1.19
N GLN A 108 17.83 5.21 -1.85
CA GLN A 108 17.54 5.49 -3.26
C GLN A 108 18.03 4.34 -4.15
N HIS A 109 19.27 3.90 -3.96
CA HIS A 109 19.87 2.80 -4.69
C HIS A 109 19.22 1.44 -4.38
N ALA A 110 18.85 1.16 -3.12
CA ALA A 110 18.19 -0.07 -2.74
C ALA A 110 16.85 -0.26 -3.44
N ILE A 111 16.03 0.81 -3.52
CA ILE A 111 14.76 0.79 -4.24
C ILE A 111 14.97 0.62 -5.74
N VAL A 112 15.88 1.38 -6.35
CA VAL A 112 16.20 1.27 -7.77
C VAL A 112 16.68 -0.15 -8.10
N ALA A 113 17.61 -0.68 -7.31
CA ALA A 113 18.20 -1.99 -7.53
C ALA A 113 17.19 -3.15 -7.49
N ILE A 114 16.13 -3.06 -6.71
CA ILE A 114 15.17 -4.15 -6.54
C ILE A 114 13.90 -3.99 -7.39
N GLU A 115 13.44 -2.75 -7.63
CA GLU A 115 12.20 -2.47 -8.32
C GLU A 115 12.38 -2.05 -9.79
N ASP A 116 13.47 -1.35 -10.12
CA ASP A 116 13.67 -0.77 -11.46
C ASP A 116 15.17 -0.56 -11.79
N GLU A 117 15.87 -1.66 -12.03
CA GLU A 117 17.34 -1.73 -12.27
C GLU A 117 17.86 -0.67 -13.27
N ARG A 118 17.08 -0.31 -14.27
CA ARG A 118 17.45 0.65 -15.32
C ARG A 118 16.71 1.98 -15.21
N PHE A 119 16.27 2.35 -14.02
CA PHE A 119 15.51 3.57 -13.77
C PHE A 119 16.14 4.82 -14.39
N TYR A 120 17.46 4.94 -14.28
CA TYR A 120 18.20 6.11 -14.82
C TYR A 120 18.47 6.02 -16.34
N GLU A 121 18.18 4.89 -17.00
CA GLU A 121 18.45 4.67 -18.42
C GLU A 121 17.23 4.88 -19.33
N HIS A 122 16.02 4.68 -18.81
CA HIS A 122 14.79 4.75 -19.59
C HIS A 122 13.99 6.02 -19.29
N ASN A 123 13.03 6.35 -20.16
CA ASN A 123 12.18 7.53 -20.05
C ASN A 123 10.74 7.11 -19.68
N GLY A 124 10.52 6.66 -18.45
CA GLY A 124 9.21 6.26 -17.92
C GLY A 124 8.84 4.78 -18.13
N ILE A 125 9.31 4.14 -19.19
CA ILE A 125 9.08 2.71 -19.46
C ILE A 125 10.38 1.97 -19.79
N ASP A 126 10.58 0.80 -19.20
CA ASP A 126 11.69 -0.09 -19.49
C ASP A 126 11.33 -1.09 -20.60
N VAL A 127 11.53 -0.70 -21.86
CA VAL A 127 11.23 -1.58 -23.02
C VAL A 127 12.06 -2.86 -23.01
N ARG A 128 13.33 -2.81 -22.54
CA ARG A 128 14.19 -3.99 -22.44
C ARG A 128 13.67 -4.96 -21.39
N GLY A 129 13.21 -4.44 -20.23
CA GLY A 129 12.57 -5.21 -19.17
C GLY A 129 11.27 -5.88 -19.62
N ILE A 130 10.42 -5.15 -20.33
CA ILE A 130 9.18 -5.68 -20.91
C ILE A 130 9.48 -6.82 -21.88
N LEU A 131 10.44 -6.64 -22.79
CA LEU A 131 10.83 -7.68 -23.76
C LEU A 131 11.41 -8.90 -23.07
N ARG A 132 12.27 -8.71 -22.06
CA ARG A 132 12.84 -9.80 -21.24
C ARG A 132 11.71 -10.60 -20.55
N ALA A 133 10.80 -9.90 -19.85
CA ALA A 133 9.67 -10.53 -19.16
C ALA A 133 8.76 -11.29 -20.12
N PHE A 134 8.53 -10.76 -21.32
CA PHE A 134 7.75 -11.42 -22.38
C PHE A 134 8.43 -12.72 -22.86
N VAL A 135 9.71 -12.66 -23.23
CA VAL A 135 10.47 -13.84 -23.71
C VAL A 135 10.51 -14.92 -22.62
N ASN A 136 10.81 -14.54 -21.38
CA ASN A 136 10.83 -15.47 -20.25
C ASN A 136 9.44 -16.06 -19.95
N GLY A 137 8.38 -15.27 -20.06
CA GLY A 137 7.01 -15.71 -19.88
C GLY A 137 6.60 -16.76 -20.94
N VAL A 138 6.94 -16.53 -22.21
CA VAL A 138 6.71 -17.48 -23.30
C VAL A 138 7.53 -18.76 -23.12
N ALA A 139 8.82 -18.64 -22.78
CA ALA A 139 9.71 -19.78 -22.54
C ALA A 139 9.24 -20.67 -21.37
N ARG A 140 8.55 -20.09 -20.38
CA ARG A 140 7.97 -20.80 -19.21
C ARG A 140 6.51 -21.26 -19.43
N GLY A 141 6.04 -21.33 -20.66
CA GLY A 141 4.69 -21.78 -20.99
C GLY A 141 3.61 -20.75 -20.67
N PHE A 142 3.82 -19.51 -21.06
CA PHE A 142 2.93 -18.35 -20.85
C PHE A 142 2.70 -17.97 -19.37
N LYS A 143 3.68 -18.23 -18.52
CA LYS A 143 3.69 -17.79 -17.12
C LYS A 143 4.47 -16.48 -16.98
N PHE A 144 3.76 -15.37 -16.94
CA PHE A 144 4.33 -14.01 -16.80
C PHE A 144 4.45 -13.61 -15.33
N ASN A 145 5.45 -14.15 -14.65
CA ASN A 145 5.69 -13.92 -13.21
C ASN A 145 6.75 -12.82 -12.94
N GLU A 146 7.41 -12.32 -13.98
CA GLU A 146 8.39 -11.25 -13.83
C GLU A 146 7.71 -9.89 -13.93
N GLY A 147 8.02 -9.01 -12.96
CA GLY A 147 7.61 -7.60 -13.00
C GLY A 147 8.47 -6.84 -14.02
N ALA A 148 7.82 -5.99 -14.81
CA ALA A 148 8.48 -5.07 -15.73
C ALA A 148 7.89 -3.66 -15.59
N SER A 149 7.27 -3.35 -14.43
CA SER A 149 6.73 -2.01 -14.13
C SER A 149 7.83 -1.16 -13.54
N THR A 150 8.01 0.04 -14.09
CA THR A 150 8.99 1.02 -13.62
C THR A 150 8.51 1.74 -12.36
N LEU A 151 9.43 2.43 -11.65
CA LEU A 151 9.10 3.30 -10.52
C LEU A 151 8.09 4.38 -10.91
N THR A 152 8.25 4.97 -12.10
CA THR A 152 7.33 5.98 -12.66
C THR A 152 5.91 5.41 -12.80
N GLN A 153 5.75 4.20 -13.33
CA GLN A 153 4.46 3.53 -13.46
C GLN A 153 3.86 3.18 -12.09
N GLN A 154 4.68 2.77 -11.13
CA GLN A 154 4.22 2.46 -9.76
C GLN A 154 3.76 3.73 -9.03
N LEU A 155 4.47 4.85 -9.20
CA LEU A 155 4.07 6.15 -8.66
C LEU A 155 2.71 6.58 -9.20
N LEU A 156 2.52 6.54 -10.51
CA LEU A 156 1.24 6.86 -11.17
C LEU A 156 0.12 5.92 -10.70
N LYS A 157 0.39 4.62 -10.62
CA LYS A 157 -0.59 3.66 -10.11
C LYS A 157 -1.08 4.02 -8.71
N ASN A 158 -0.18 4.42 -7.82
CA ASN A 158 -0.52 4.68 -6.43
C ASN A 158 -1.20 6.03 -6.20
N ASN A 159 -0.92 7.04 -7.04
CA ASN A 159 -1.42 8.41 -6.84
C ASN A 159 -2.59 8.76 -7.77
N VAL A 160 -2.65 8.18 -8.96
CA VAL A 160 -3.66 8.52 -9.98
C VAL A 160 -4.80 7.50 -10.03
N PHE A 161 -4.49 6.21 -9.92
CA PHE A 161 -5.47 5.13 -10.05
C PHE A 161 -5.88 4.59 -8.67
N THR A 162 -6.80 5.26 -7.98
CA THR A 162 -7.15 4.96 -6.58
C THR A 162 -7.88 3.63 -6.36
N ASN A 163 -8.59 3.09 -7.37
CA ASN A 163 -9.44 1.89 -7.26
C ASN A 163 -8.78 0.59 -7.78
N TRP A 164 -7.47 0.58 -8.01
CA TRP A 164 -6.78 -0.54 -8.64
C TRP A 164 -6.83 -1.87 -7.85
N THR A 165 -7.18 -1.83 -6.56
CA THR A 165 -7.30 -3.02 -5.71
C THR A 165 -8.53 -3.88 -6.02
N ASN A 166 -9.59 -3.28 -6.58
CA ASN A 166 -10.89 -3.92 -6.85
C ASN A 166 -11.20 -4.06 -8.34
N GLU A 167 -10.22 -3.87 -9.22
CA GLU A 167 -10.41 -3.87 -10.68
C GLU A 167 -10.54 -5.27 -11.29
N GLY A 168 -11.36 -5.36 -12.34
CA GLY A 168 -11.46 -6.55 -13.20
C GLY A 168 -10.25 -6.72 -14.13
N LYS A 169 -10.20 -7.84 -14.87
CA LYS A 169 -9.07 -8.13 -15.80
C LYS A 169 -8.94 -7.11 -16.93
N ILE A 170 -10.06 -6.64 -17.48
CA ILE A 170 -10.07 -5.67 -18.58
C ILE A 170 -9.63 -4.29 -18.06
N GLU A 171 -10.14 -3.87 -16.92
CA GLU A 171 -9.76 -2.60 -16.27
C GLU A 171 -8.26 -2.59 -15.95
N ARG A 172 -7.73 -3.68 -15.40
CA ARG A 172 -6.29 -3.83 -15.15
C ARG A 172 -5.46 -3.70 -16.43
N PHE A 173 -5.92 -4.30 -17.53
CA PHE A 173 -5.25 -4.21 -18.81
C PHE A 173 -5.26 -2.75 -19.31
N THR A 174 -6.42 -2.11 -19.31
CA THR A 174 -6.60 -0.70 -19.68
C THR A 174 -5.68 0.20 -18.86
N ARG A 175 -5.75 0.10 -17.54
CA ARG A 175 -4.90 0.86 -16.63
C ARG A 175 -3.41 0.67 -16.92
N LYS A 176 -2.97 -0.56 -17.19
CA LYS A 176 -1.55 -0.82 -17.49
C LYS A 176 -1.03 -0.09 -18.73
N PHE A 177 -1.87 0.07 -19.76
CA PHE A 177 -1.50 0.88 -20.91
C PHE A 177 -1.54 2.38 -20.60
N GLN A 178 -2.52 2.83 -19.82
CA GLN A 178 -2.59 4.22 -19.35
C GLN A 178 -1.39 4.58 -18.47
N GLU A 179 -0.98 3.70 -17.53
CA GLU A 179 0.24 3.88 -16.72
C GLU A 179 1.49 4.07 -17.61
N GLN A 180 1.65 3.24 -18.66
CA GLN A 180 2.78 3.35 -19.56
C GLN A 180 2.76 4.67 -20.34
N TYR A 181 1.60 5.04 -20.87
CA TYR A 181 1.42 6.30 -21.59
C TYR A 181 1.72 7.51 -20.70
N LEU A 182 1.11 7.56 -19.52
CA LEU A 182 1.31 8.63 -18.54
C LEU A 182 2.76 8.69 -18.01
N ALA A 183 3.43 7.56 -17.87
CA ALA A 183 4.83 7.51 -17.44
C ALA A 183 5.76 8.23 -18.45
N LEU A 184 5.53 8.03 -19.75
CA LEU A 184 6.25 8.74 -20.80
C LEU A 184 5.95 10.23 -20.78
N GLN A 185 4.67 10.60 -20.62
CA GLN A 185 4.23 12.00 -20.58
C GLN A 185 4.79 12.73 -19.35
N LEU A 186 4.76 12.10 -18.19
CA LEU A 186 5.27 12.65 -16.93
C LEU A 186 6.77 12.99 -17.03
N GLU A 187 7.59 12.03 -17.45
CA GLU A 187 9.04 12.27 -17.56
C GLU A 187 9.35 13.34 -18.62
N ALA A 188 8.61 13.35 -19.73
CA ALA A 188 8.75 14.36 -20.76
C ALA A 188 8.35 15.77 -20.27
N SER A 189 7.25 15.90 -19.53
CA SER A 189 6.77 17.16 -18.95
C SER A 189 7.78 17.72 -17.94
N LEU A 190 8.19 16.90 -16.97
CA LEU A 190 9.19 17.31 -15.96
C LEU A 190 10.50 17.78 -16.61
N THR A 191 10.96 17.07 -17.64
CA THR A 191 12.17 17.45 -18.38
C THR A 191 11.96 18.76 -19.17
N ALA A 192 10.79 18.94 -19.77
CA ALA A 192 10.47 20.17 -20.50
C ALA A 192 10.38 21.41 -19.58
N GLU A 193 10.01 21.20 -18.32
CA GLU A 193 10.00 22.23 -17.28
C GLU A 193 11.39 22.50 -16.68
N GLY A 194 12.42 21.80 -17.16
CA GLY A 194 13.81 21.97 -16.72
C GLY A 194 14.12 21.30 -15.38
N MET A 195 13.24 20.40 -14.91
CA MET A 195 13.45 19.63 -13.67
C MET A 195 14.26 18.36 -13.93
N ASP A 196 14.95 17.86 -12.91
CA ASP A 196 15.49 16.50 -12.91
C ASP A 196 14.33 15.52 -12.67
N ALA A 197 13.76 15.03 -13.78
CA ALA A 197 12.61 14.14 -13.73
C ALA A 197 12.86 12.89 -12.85
N LYS A 198 14.09 12.35 -12.86
CA LYS A 198 14.44 11.16 -12.07
C LYS A 198 14.42 11.43 -10.58
N SER A 199 15.03 12.53 -10.14
CA SER A 199 15.00 12.94 -8.73
C SER A 199 13.59 13.25 -8.26
N VAL A 200 12.79 13.97 -9.04
CA VAL A 200 11.40 14.30 -8.69
C VAL A 200 10.54 13.04 -8.57
N ILE A 201 10.65 12.11 -9.51
CA ILE A 201 9.89 10.86 -9.49
C ILE A 201 10.30 10.00 -8.29
N LEU A 202 11.60 9.87 -8.05
CA LEU A 202 12.13 9.05 -6.95
C LEU A 202 11.73 9.63 -5.59
N GLU A 203 11.80 10.95 -5.40
CA GLU A 203 11.34 11.64 -4.21
C GLU A 203 9.87 11.34 -3.92
N ASN A 204 9.01 11.57 -4.90
CA ASN A 204 7.59 11.34 -4.74
C ASN A 204 7.24 9.86 -4.53
N TYR A 205 7.96 8.94 -5.19
CA TYR A 205 7.82 7.52 -4.97
C TYR A 205 8.18 7.12 -3.55
N LEU A 206 9.35 7.53 -3.06
CA LEU A 206 9.84 7.21 -1.71
C LEU A 206 8.98 7.85 -0.60
N ASN A 207 8.28 8.93 -0.87
CA ASN A 207 7.31 9.54 0.03
C ASN A 207 5.91 8.93 -0.05
N THR A 208 5.62 8.10 -1.05
CA THR A 208 4.26 7.57 -1.31
C THR A 208 4.12 6.08 -1.03
N ILE A 209 5.18 5.29 -1.20
CA ILE A 209 5.10 3.82 -1.15
C ILE A 209 4.57 3.30 0.19
N ASN A 210 3.76 2.24 0.11
CA ASN A 210 3.30 1.51 1.27
C ASN A 210 4.44 0.64 1.82
N LEU A 211 4.90 0.96 3.02
CA LEU A 211 5.96 0.24 3.73
C LEU A 211 5.43 -0.59 4.90
N SER A 212 4.15 -1.00 4.84
CA SER A 212 3.50 -1.86 5.83
C SER A 212 3.27 -1.19 7.20
N ALA A 213 2.70 -1.92 8.17
CA ALA A 213 2.42 -1.43 9.52
C ALA A 213 1.75 -0.03 9.57
N GLY A 214 0.92 0.29 8.57
CA GLY A 214 0.25 1.60 8.47
C GLY A 214 1.17 2.75 8.06
N THR A 215 2.40 2.48 7.61
CA THR A 215 3.34 3.51 7.19
C THR A 215 3.36 3.70 5.67
N TYR A 216 3.37 4.95 5.25
CA TYR A 216 3.53 5.37 3.87
C TYR A 216 4.68 6.35 3.76
N GLY A 217 5.64 6.04 2.90
CA GLY A 217 6.88 6.79 2.74
C GLY A 217 7.98 6.42 3.71
N VAL A 218 9.22 6.70 3.27
CA VAL A 218 10.45 6.26 3.94
C VAL A 218 10.63 6.89 5.33
N GLN A 219 10.30 8.18 5.49
CA GLN A 219 10.45 8.88 6.77
C GLN A 219 9.54 8.25 7.85
N ALA A 220 8.26 8.01 7.54
CA ALA A 220 7.34 7.37 8.47
C ALA A 220 7.77 5.94 8.81
N ALA A 221 8.30 5.21 7.83
CA ALA A 221 8.81 3.87 8.04
C ALA A 221 10.11 3.85 8.88
N ALA A 222 11.03 4.80 8.67
CA ALA A 222 12.24 4.95 9.47
C ALA A 222 11.90 5.15 10.95
N GLN A 223 10.95 6.02 11.24
CA GLN A 223 10.48 6.24 12.60
C GLN A 223 9.76 5.00 13.16
N ARG A 224 8.90 4.36 12.37
CA ARG A 224 8.11 3.20 12.83
C ARG A 224 8.97 1.99 13.16
N TYR A 225 9.97 1.71 12.34
CA TYR A 225 10.78 0.50 12.47
C TYR A 225 12.08 0.71 13.25
N PHE A 226 12.63 1.92 13.23
CA PHE A 226 13.97 2.20 13.77
C PHE A 226 14.01 3.36 14.75
N GLY A 227 12.90 4.11 14.96
CA GLY A 227 12.82 5.23 15.89
C GLY A 227 13.67 6.44 15.52
N LYS A 228 14.00 6.62 14.22
CA LYS A 228 14.89 7.68 13.75
C LYS A 228 14.44 8.29 12.42
N ASN A 229 15.09 9.38 12.00
CA ASN A 229 14.80 10.02 10.73
C ASN A 229 15.36 9.19 9.56
N SER A 230 14.78 9.42 8.35
CA SER A 230 15.24 8.75 7.14
C SER A 230 16.71 9.02 6.81
N GLU A 231 17.20 10.23 7.08
CA GLU A 231 18.60 10.63 6.84
C GLU A 231 19.63 9.82 7.66
N ASP A 232 19.19 9.19 8.76
CA ASP A 232 20.04 8.40 9.66
C ASP A 232 19.99 6.89 9.38
N LEU A 233 19.27 6.45 8.34
CA LEU A 233 19.17 5.04 8.00
C LEU A 233 20.49 4.45 7.53
N THR A 234 20.87 3.29 8.06
CA THR A 234 22.01 2.51 7.59
C THR A 234 21.68 1.72 6.33
N LEU A 235 22.68 1.27 5.58
CA LEU A 235 22.50 0.40 4.41
C LEU A 235 21.64 -0.82 4.71
N SER A 236 21.87 -1.46 5.85
CA SER A 236 21.11 -2.63 6.31
C SER A 236 19.62 -2.30 6.48
N GLU A 237 19.28 -1.16 7.07
CA GLU A 237 17.91 -0.69 7.29
C GLU A 237 17.25 -0.24 5.98
N CYS A 238 17.99 0.42 5.11
CA CYS A 238 17.54 0.76 3.75
C CYS A 238 17.13 -0.50 2.98
N ALA A 239 17.93 -1.57 3.06
CA ALA A 239 17.62 -2.84 2.42
C ALA A 239 16.40 -3.56 3.02
N VAL A 240 16.13 -3.41 4.34
CA VAL A 240 14.89 -3.89 4.98
C VAL A 240 13.68 -3.17 4.40
N LEU A 241 13.72 -1.83 4.33
CA LEU A 241 12.61 -1.03 3.80
C LEU A 241 12.38 -1.32 2.31
N ALA A 242 13.44 -1.41 1.51
CA ALA A 242 13.34 -1.72 0.08
C ALA A 242 12.80 -3.14 -0.21
N ALA A 243 12.85 -4.04 0.77
CA ALA A 243 12.26 -5.37 0.64
C ALA A 243 10.72 -5.39 0.74
N ILE A 244 10.07 -4.33 1.24
CA ILE A 244 8.64 -4.34 1.59
C ILE A 244 7.70 -4.12 0.38
N PRO A 245 7.95 -3.18 -0.56
CA PRO A 245 6.96 -2.67 -1.52
C PRO A 245 6.30 -3.73 -2.40
N GLN A 246 6.99 -4.79 -2.76
CA GLN A 246 6.43 -5.85 -3.62
C GLN A 246 5.18 -6.51 -3.02
N ASN A 247 5.18 -6.74 -1.71
CA ASN A 247 4.04 -7.28 -0.97
C ASN A 247 4.12 -6.83 0.49
N PRO A 248 3.57 -5.65 0.84
CA PRO A 248 3.70 -5.07 2.18
C PRO A 248 3.19 -5.97 3.31
N TYR A 249 2.19 -6.80 3.07
CA TYR A 249 1.71 -7.76 4.06
C TYR A 249 2.70 -8.91 4.28
N ALA A 250 3.18 -9.53 3.21
CA ALA A 250 4.04 -10.71 3.29
C ALA A 250 5.48 -10.39 3.74
N PHE A 251 5.96 -9.16 3.46
CA PHE A 251 7.32 -8.70 3.78
C PHE A 251 7.35 -7.69 4.93
N ASN A 252 6.32 -7.68 5.79
CA ASN A 252 6.31 -6.87 7.01
C ASN A 252 7.44 -7.33 7.94
N PRO A 253 8.41 -6.47 8.31
CA PRO A 253 9.59 -6.90 9.07
C PRO A 253 9.27 -7.23 10.54
N ILE A 254 8.16 -6.73 11.09
CA ILE A 254 7.70 -7.05 12.45
C ILE A 254 6.98 -8.42 12.45
N ARG A 255 6.04 -8.62 11.51
CA ARG A 255 5.21 -9.83 11.50
C ARG A 255 5.85 -11.03 10.80
N HIS A 256 6.71 -10.77 9.82
CA HIS A 256 7.35 -11.80 8.98
C HIS A 256 8.83 -11.50 8.76
N PRO A 257 9.66 -11.37 9.83
CA PRO A 257 11.05 -10.99 9.75
C PRO A 257 11.88 -11.92 8.84
N GLU A 258 11.62 -13.22 8.85
CA GLU A 258 12.36 -14.19 8.02
C GLU A 258 12.13 -13.96 6.52
N LYS A 259 10.87 -13.67 6.12
CA LYS A 259 10.54 -13.40 4.71
C LYS A 259 11.13 -12.09 4.25
N ASN A 260 11.09 -11.07 5.11
CA ASN A 260 11.74 -9.80 4.82
C ASN A 260 13.26 -9.99 4.72
N ALA A 261 13.89 -10.76 5.62
CA ALA A 261 15.32 -11.06 5.61
C ALA A 261 15.75 -11.76 4.32
N GLU A 262 14.96 -12.72 3.83
CA GLU A 262 15.25 -13.36 2.54
C GLU A 262 15.22 -12.38 1.38
N ARG A 263 14.23 -11.49 1.37
CA ARG A 263 14.14 -10.47 0.32
C ARG A 263 15.20 -9.39 0.48
N ARG A 264 15.55 -8.98 1.70
CA ARG A 264 16.67 -8.09 2.02
C ARG A 264 17.99 -8.59 1.44
N LYS A 265 18.30 -9.90 1.56
CA LYS A 265 19.44 -10.52 0.91
C LYS A 265 19.45 -10.31 -0.60
N LYS A 266 18.26 -10.38 -1.23
CA LYS A 266 18.14 -10.11 -2.66
C LYS A 266 18.37 -8.63 -2.99
N VAL A 267 17.89 -7.70 -2.16
CA VAL A 267 18.15 -6.26 -2.34
C VAL A 267 19.66 -6.00 -2.31
N LEU A 268 20.34 -6.42 -1.24
CA LEU A 268 21.80 -6.22 -1.08
C LEU A 268 22.59 -6.85 -2.22
N ARG A 269 22.24 -8.07 -2.63
CA ARG A 269 22.87 -8.71 -3.78
C ARG A 269 22.69 -7.91 -5.07
N ASN A 270 21.47 -7.41 -5.35
CA ASN A 270 21.22 -6.59 -6.53
C ASN A 270 22.01 -5.29 -6.48
N MET A 271 22.13 -4.65 -5.31
CA MET A 271 22.95 -3.45 -5.13
C MET A 271 24.44 -3.72 -5.42
N LEU A 272 24.96 -4.87 -4.97
CA LEU A 272 26.32 -5.30 -5.27
C LEU A 272 26.51 -5.58 -6.76
N GLU A 273 25.63 -6.37 -7.38
CA GLU A 273 25.68 -6.72 -8.81
C GLU A 273 25.60 -5.49 -9.73
N GLN A 274 24.88 -4.45 -9.29
CA GLN A 274 24.74 -3.17 -10.01
C GLN A 274 25.82 -2.14 -9.66
N GLY A 275 26.73 -2.47 -8.74
CA GLY A 275 27.87 -1.63 -8.37
C GLY A 275 27.53 -0.45 -7.46
N TYR A 276 26.38 -0.47 -6.77
CA TYR A 276 26.01 0.55 -5.79
C TYR A 276 26.74 0.40 -4.47
N ILE A 277 27.13 -0.82 -4.11
CA ILE A 277 27.87 -1.13 -2.89
C ILE A 277 29.03 -2.07 -3.21
N THR A 278 30.03 -2.06 -2.34
CA THR A 278 31.19 -2.98 -2.37
C THR A 278 30.82 -4.34 -1.74
N GLN A 279 31.70 -5.34 -1.94
CA GLN A 279 31.53 -6.65 -1.30
C GLN A 279 31.62 -6.54 0.24
N GLU A 280 32.47 -5.66 0.76
CA GLU A 280 32.63 -5.43 2.19
C GLU A 280 31.35 -4.86 2.81
N GLU A 281 30.81 -3.80 2.23
CA GLU A 281 29.51 -3.20 2.66
C GLU A 281 28.36 -4.20 2.58
N HIS A 282 28.30 -5.03 1.52
CA HIS A 282 27.31 -6.09 1.40
C HIS A 282 27.39 -7.09 2.55
N ASP A 283 28.61 -7.57 2.88
CA ASP A 283 28.80 -8.60 3.90
C ASP A 283 28.56 -8.04 5.31
N GLU A 284 28.98 -6.81 5.59
CA GLU A 284 28.66 -6.08 6.82
C GLU A 284 27.14 -5.89 6.98
N ALA A 285 26.45 -5.41 5.94
CA ALA A 285 25.02 -5.25 5.98
C ALA A 285 24.28 -6.58 6.18
N LEU A 286 24.76 -7.69 5.62
CA LEU A 286 24.17 -9.02 5.85
C LEU A 286 24.37 -9.52 7.28
N ALA A 287 25.48 -9.24 7.90
CA ALA A 287 25.82 -9.66 9.26
C ALA A 287 25.07 -8.85 10.34
N ASP A 288 24.48 -7.70 9.97
CA ASP A 288 23.79 -6.81 10.91
C ASP A 288 22.50 -7.41 11.48
N ASN A 289 22.34 -7.34 12.80
CA ASN A 289 21.18 -7.82 13.56
C ASN A 289 20.00 -6.81 13.54
N VAL A 290 19.67 -6.29 12.36
CA VAL A 290 18.66 -5.24 12.18
C VAL A 290 17.27 -5.61 12.73
N TYR A 291 16.88 -6.87 12.71
CA TYR A 291 15.56 -7.31 13.16
C TYR A 291 15.39 -7.28 14.68
N GLU A 292 16.46 -7.39 15.45
CA GLU A 292 16.40 -7.22 16.91
C GLU A 292 16.11 -5.74 17.24
N ARG A 293 16.76 -4.79 16.54
CA ARG A 293 16.45 -3.35 16.71
C ARG A 293 14.99 -3.01 16.38
N ILE A 294 14.44 -3.62 15.31
CA ILE A 294 13.02 -3.45 14.95
C ILE A 294 12.10 -3.94 16.07
N LYS A 295 12.42 -5.08 16.67
CA LYS A 295 11.65 -5.66 17.76
C LYS A 295 11.69 -4.78 19.03
N GLU A 296 12.86 -4.24 19.36
CA GLU A 296 13.03 -3.30 20.48
C GLU A 296 12.20 -2.03 20.26
N THR A 297 12.28 -1.43 19.08
CA THR A 297 11.52 -0.24 18.71
C THR A 297 10.00 -0.49 18.73
N ASP A 298 9.53 -1.65 18.23
CA ASP A 298 8.12 -2.01 18.24
C ASP A 298 7.58 -2.14 19.67
N SER A 299 8.34 -2.75 20.56
CA SER A 299 7.95 -2.88 21.98
C SER A 299 7.81 -1.53 22.68
N THR A 300 8.66 -0.57 22.34
CA THR A 300 8.62 0.79 22.93
C THR A 300 7.43 1.60 22.39
N GLN A 301 7.07 1.45 21.13
CA GLN A 301 5.97 2.19 20.52
C GLN A 301 4.56 1.68 20.86
N GLN A 302 4.44 0.46 21.40
CA GLN A 302 3.14 -0.07 21.84
C GLN A 302 2.60 0.63 23.10
N THR A 303 3.42 1.44 23.78
CA THR A 303 3.05 2.26 24.93
C THR A 303 2.66 3.69 24.55
N ALA A 304 2.21 3.93 23.31
CA ALA A 304 1.77 5.26 22.89
C ALA A 304 0.64 5.76 23.78
N GLU A 305 0.87 6.88 24.45
CA GLU A 305 -0.11 7.52 25.31
C GLU A 305 -1.33 8.01 24.53
N PRO A 306 -2.54 7.95 25.12
CA PRO A 306 -3.74 8.50 24.51
C PRO A 306 -3.60 10.03 24.31
N TYR A 307 -4.40 10.60 23.41
CA TYR A 307 -4.44 12.05 23.23
C TYR A 307 -4.74 12.76 24.56
N SER A 308 -3.99 13.84 24.82
CA SER A 308 -4.30 14.70 25.96
C SER A 308 -5.63 15.44 25.73
N TYR A 309 -6.30 15.85 26.79
CA TYR A 309 -7.50 16.71 26.71
C TYR A 309 -7.24 18.00 25.93
N PHE A 310 -6.02 18.56 26.04
CA PHE A 310 -5.61 19.70 25.24
C PHE A 310 -5.67 19.40 23.74
N THR A 311 -5.15 18.26 23.30
CA THR A 311 -5.16 17.85 21.89
C THR A 311 -6.59 17.59 21.40
N ASP A 312 -7.45 16.99 22.20
CA ASP A 312 -8.85 16.75 21.85
C ASP A 312 -9.62 18.05 21.64
N GLU A 313 -9.48 19.03 22.55
CA GLU A 313 -10.10 20.34 22.41
C GLU A 313 -9.53 21.11 21.21
N LEU A 314 -8.22 21.10 21.02
CA LEU A 314 -7.55 21.69 19.86
C LEU A 314 -8.13 21.14 18.54
N THR A 315 -8.27 19.83 18.42
CA THR A 315 -8.81 19.20 17.20
C THR A 315 -10.26 19.58 16.98
N SER A 316 -11.07 19.65 18.02
CA SER A 316 -12.46 20.06 17.98
C SER A 316 -12.60 21.52 17.54
N GLN A 317 -11.79 22.41 18.09
CA GLN A 317 -11.75 23.83 17.72
C GLN A 317 -11.33 24.00 16.25
N LEU A 318 -10.26 23.35 15.81
CA LEU A 318 -9.77 23.46 14.43
C LEU A 318 -10.80 22.97 13.41
N ILE A 319 -11.48 21.84 13.68
CA ILE A 319 -12.54 21.35 12.80
C ILE A 319 -13.68 22.39 12.70
N ASN A 320 -14.06 23.02 13.83
CA ASN A 320 -15.07 24.09 13.83
C ASN A 320 -14.59 25.32 13.06
N ASP A 321 -13.33 25.73 13.25
CA ASP A 321 -12.76 26.90 12.57
C ASP A 321 -12.65 26.69 11.05
N PHE A 322 -12.25 25.51 10.61
CA PHE A 322 -12.24 25.19 9.19
C PHE A 322 -13.65 25.23 8.56
N GLN A 323 -14.68 24.84 9.32
CA GLN A 323 -16.07 24.94 8.85
C GLN A 323 -16.57 26.39 8.84
N THR A 324 -16.32 27.14 9.88
CA THR A 324 -16.89 28.49 10.07
C THR A 324 -16.13 29.57 9.34
N GLN A 325 -14.79 29.49 9.26
CA GLN A 325 -13.94 30.51 8.66
C GLN A 325 -13.58 30.21 7.21
N LEU A 326 -13.37 28.91 6.86
CA LEU A 326 -12.98 28.49 5.50
C LEU A 326 -14.14 27.90 4.70
N GLY A 327 -15.31 27.73 5.31
CA GLY A 327 -16.49 27.20 4.63
C GLY A 327 -16.38 25.69 4.28
N TYR A 328 -15.51 24.94 4.95
CA TYR A 328 -15.34 23.52 4.69
C TYR A 328 -16.56 22.73 5.22
N THR A 329 -16.91 21.66 4.57
CA THR A 329 -17.77 20.63 5.16
C THR A 329 -17.02 19.93 6.30
N LYS A 330 -17.74 19.28 7.22
CA LYS A 330 -17.08 18.52 8.32
C LYS A 330 -16.07 17.50 7.80
N VAL A 331 -16.38 16.80 6.69
CA VAL A 331 -15.48 15.83 6.06
C VAL A 331 -14.24 16.49 5.50
N GLN A 332 -14.38 17.65 4.83
CA GLN A 332 -13.23 18.41 4.33
C GLN A 332 -12.35 18.94 5.47
N ALA A 333 -12.94 19.43 6.56
CA ALA A 333 -12.24 19.88 7.75
C ALA A 333 -11.44 18.73 8.41
N GLN A 334 -12.06 17.56 8.57
CA GLN A 334 -11.38 16.37 9.08
C GLN A 334 -10.24 15.92 8.16
N ASN A 335 -10.45 15.90 6.86
CA ASN A 335 -9.40 15.55 5.90
C ASN A 335 -8.25 16.55 5.93
N ALA A 336 -8.53 17.86 6.02
CA ALA A 336 -7.50 18.87 6.15
C ALA A 336 -6.69 18.70 7.46
N LEU A 337 -7.36 18.40 8.56
CA LEU A 337 -6.71 18.21 9.86
C LEU A 337 -5.88 16.92 9.92
N TYR A 338 -6.44 15.78 9.49
CA TYR A 338 -5.78 14.48 9.68
C TYR A 338 -4.95 14.00 8.49
N SER A 339 -5.07 14.67 7.32
CA SER A 339 -4.42 14.25 6.08
C SER A 339 -3.81 15.42 5.30
N GLY A 340 -3.93 16.65 5.81
CA GLY A 340 -3.49 17.86 5.09
C GLY A 340 -2.03 18.22 5.28
N GLY A 341 -1.29 17.53 6.17
CA GLY A 341 0.12 17.82 6.41
C GLY A 341 0.37 19.15 7.10
N LEU A 342 -0.51 19.56 7.99
CA LEU A 342 -0.40 20.84 8.70
C LEU A 342 0.69 20.78 9.76
N SER A 343 1.33 21.93 10.01
CA SER A 343 2.13 22.19 11.20
C SER A 343 1.36 23.17 12.08
N ILE A 344 0.86 22.70 13.24
CA ILE A 344 0.02 23.45 14.15
C ILE A 344 0.85 23.84 15.35
N TYR A 345 1.13 25.12 15.49
CA TYR A 345 1.86 25.67 16.64
C TYR A 345 0.85 26.16 17.67
N THR A 346 0.98 25.65 18.87
CA THR A 346 0.07 25.97 19.99
C THR A 346 0.75 26.84 21.03
N THR A 347 -0.02 27.30 21.98
CA THR A 347 0.46 28.02 23.16
C THR A 347 0.53 27.13 24.40
N GLN A 348 0.50 25.80 24.23
CA GLN A 348 0.65 24.90 25.36
C GLN A 348 2.04 25.07 25.97
N ASP A 349 2.05 25.40 27.26
CA ASP A 349 3.26 25.50 28.03
C ASP A 349 3.60 24.12 28.61
N PRO A 350 4.77 23.54 28.26
CA PRO A 350 5.12 22.18 28.69
C PRO A 350 5.32 22.06 30.20
N ASP A 351 5.79 23.13 30.89
CA ASP A 351 5.98 23.09 32.32
C ASP A 351 4.64 23.08 33.07
N ILE A 352 3.68 23.87 32.60
CA ILE A 352 2.31 23.86 33.14
C ILE A 352 1.64 22.51 32.87
N GLN A 353 1.82 21.94 31.70
CA GLN A 353 1.25 20.63 31.37
C GLN A 353 1.83 19.53 32.29
N ALA A 354 3.13 19.52 32.51
CA ALA A 354 3.76 18.57 33.43
C ALA A 354 3.21 18.61 34.85
N ILE A 355 2.96 19.84 35.36
CA ILE A 355 2.32 20.03 36.69
C ILE A 355 0.89 19.46 36.68
N LEU A 356 0.12 19.73 35.62
CA LEU A 356 -1.24 19.19 35.49
C LEU A 356 -1.24 17.67 35.46
N ASP A 357 -0.34 17.06 34.69
CA ASP A 357 -0.23 15.60 34.55
C ASP A 357 0.15 14.95 35.90
N GLU A 358 1.05 15.59 36.70
CA GLU A 358 1.41 15.12 38.02
C GLU A 358 0.22 15.21 39.00
N GLU A 359 -0.51 16.34 38.98
CA GLU A 359 -1.67 16.53 39.87
C GLU A 359 -2.85 15.60 39.51
N TYR A 360 -3.04 15.29 38.20
CA TYR A 360 -4.05 14.33 37.77
C TYR A 360 -3.70 12.86 38.09
N GLN A 361 -2.44 12.54 38.32
CA GLN A 361 -2.01 11.21 38.77
C GLN A 361 -2.09 11.04 40.28
N ASN A 362 -2.23 12.14 41.03
CA ASN A 362 -2.34 12.10 42.47
C ASN A 362 -3.77 11.79 42.91
N GLU A 363 -3.99 10.57 43.39
CA GLU A 363 -5.30 10.09 43.84
C GLU A 363 -5.91 10.96 44.96
N GLU A 364 -5.07 11.65 45.75
CA GLU A 364 -5.54 12.55 46.84
C GLU A 364 -6.32 13.76 46.32
N ASN A 365 -6.14 14.12 45.05
CA ASN A 365 -6.84 15.24 44.41
C ASN A 365 -8.24 14.90 43.95
N PHE A 366 -8.64 13.63 44.03
CA PHE A 366 -9.95 13.15 43.60
C PHE A 366 -10.84 12.76 44.79
N PRO A 367 -12.16 12.85 44.64
CA PRO A 367 -13.07 12.36 45.67
C PRO A 367 -12.84 10.89 46.00
N SER A 368 -12.74 10.56 47.29
CA SER A 368 -12.54 9.19 47.78
C SER A 368 -13.73 8.26 47.54
N SER A 369 -14.84 8.75 47.01
CA SER A 369 -16.05 8.02 46.71
C SER A 369 -16.41 8.13 45.21
N ILE A 370 -15.54 7.64 44.34
CA ILE A 370 -15.85 7.50 42.92
C ILE A 370 -16.45 6.11 42.70
N GLN A 371 -17.68 6.07 42.17
CA GLN A 371 -18.27 4.83 41.73
C GLN A 371 -17.93 4.60 40.26
N LEU A 372 -17.53 3.39 39.95
CA LEU A 372 -17.22 2.92 38.58
C LEU A 372 -18.52 2.56 37.85
N GLY A 373 -18.80 3.21 36.73
CA GLY A 373 -19.89 2.83 35.85
C GLY A 373 -19.47 1.72 34.90
N LEU A 374 -20.23 0.62 34.85
CA LEU A 374 -19.93 -0.50 33.96
C LEU A 374 -20.49 -0.25 32.55
N ASP A 375 -19.63 -0.37 31.54
CA ASP A 375 -20.02 -0.49 30.13
C ASP A 375 -19.61 -1.86 29.61
N TRP A 376 -20.60 -2.72 29.38
CA TRP A 376 -20.35 -4.12 29.04
C TRP A 376 -21.34 -4.66 28.01
N ALA A 377 -20.86 -5.53 27.13
CA ALA A 377 -21.67 -6.24 26.14
C ALA A 377 -21.10 -7.62 25.85
N LEU A 378 -22.00 -8.60 25.64
CA LEU A 378 -21.66 -9.99 25.33
C LEU A 378 -22.43 -10.49 24.12
N THR A 379 -21.76 -11.16 23.21
CA THR A 379 -22.36 -11.88 22.09
C THR A 379 -22.15 -13.38 22.25
N VAL A 380 -23.22 -14.14 22.24
CA VAL A 380 -23.23 -15.60 22.43
C VAL A 380 -23.85 -16.28 21.23
N GLU A 381 -23.17 -17.28 20.67
CA GLU A 381 -23.75 -18.24 19.73
C GLU A 381 -24.34 -19.39 20.54
N LYS A 382 -25.66 -19.56 20.41
CA LYS A 382 -26.42 -20.60 21.11
C LYS A 382 -26.16 -21.98 20.48
N ALA A 383 -26.42 -23.06 21.24
CA ALA A 383 -26.23 -24.44 20.77
C ALA A 383 -27.05 -24.78 19.50
N ASP A 384 -28.11 -24.02 19.20
CA ASP A 384 -28.92 -24.13 17.98
C ASP A 384 -28.37 -23.31 16.79
N GLY A 385 -27.22 -22.65 16.95
CA GLY A 385 -26.59 -21.80 15.93
C GLY A 385 -27.16 -20.38 15.83
N THR A 386 -28.06 -19.98 16.68
CA THR A 386 -28.56 -18.60 16.74
C THR A 386 -27.61 -17.71 17.53
N THR A 387 -27.52 -16.42 17.16
CA THR A 387 -26.68 -15.45 17.88
C THR A 387 -27.55 -14.56 18.76
N GLN A 388 -27.17 -14.39 20.01
CA GLN A 388 -27.83 -13.52 20.97
C GLN A 388 -26.85 -12.50 21.56
N ASN A 389 -27.27 -11.24 21.60
CA ASN A 389 -26.50 -10.15 22.20
C ASN A 389 -27.10 -9.78 23.55
N TYR A 390 -26.23 -9.59 24.53
CA TYR A 390 -26.55 -9.12 25.87
C TYR A 390 -25.87 -7.78 26.11
N SER A 391 -26.62 -6.80 26.59
CA SER A 391 -26.13 -5.47 26.87
C SER A 391 -26.08 -5.21 28.39
N LYS A 392 -25.36 -4.17 28.79
CA LYS A 392 -25.36 -3.68 30.17
C LYS A 392 -26.79 -3.38 30.71
N GLU A 393 -27.69 -2.90 29.85
CA GLU A 393 -29.09 -2.65 30.25
C GLU A 393 -29.84 -3.94 30.56
N MET A 394 -29.60 -5.01 29.82
CA MET A 394 -30.18 -6.31 30.11
C MET A 394 -29.63 -6.87 31.41
N MET A 395 -28.34 -6.68 31.71
CA MET A 395 -27.72 -7.05 32.98
C MET A 395 -28.34 -6.22 34.14
N ARG A 396 -28.49 -4.91 33.97
CA ARG A 396 -29.12 -4.03 34.95
C ARG A 396 -30.54 -4.51 35.30
N LEU A 397 -31.36 -4.79 34.28
CA LEU A 397 -32.72 -5.30 34.46
C LEU A 397 -32.74 -6.65 35.18
N TYR A 398 -31.82 -7.56 34.79
CA TYR A 398 -31.71 -8.86 35.42
C TYR A 398 -31.46 -8.76 36.94
N PHE A 399 -30.49 -7.94 37.36
CA PHE A 399 -30.19 -7.79 38.80
C PHE A 399 -31.27 -7.01 39.55
N ARG A 400 -31.96 -6.05 38.90
CA ARG A 400 -33.13 -5.39 39.48
C ARG A 400 -34.27 -6.38 39.75
N ASP A 401 -34.47 -7.34 38.90
CA ASP A 401 -35.51 -8.34 39.04
C ASP A 401 -35.17 -9.44 40.04
N HIS A 402 -33.86 -9.71 40.30
CA HIS A 402 -33.44 -10.88 41.05
C HIS A 402 -32.73 -10.60 42.39
N GLU A 403 -32.07 -9.44 42.50
CA GLU A 403 -31.26 -9.13 43.69
C GLU A 403 -31.64 -7.79 44.37
N ASP A 404 -31.65 -6.66 43.61
CA ASP A 404 -31.87 -5.30 44.15
C ASP A 404 -32.59 -4.42 43.13
N ASP A 405 -33.81 -3.95 43.47
CA ASP A 405 -34.64 -3.09 42.60
C ASP A 405 -34.01 -1.73 42.28
N GLN A 406 -32.98 -1.30 43.02
CA GLN A 406 -32.22 -0.06 42.85
C GLN A 406 -30.91 -0.26 42.08
N PHE A 407 -30.57 -1.48 41.70
CA PHE A 407 -29.29 -1.75 41.02
C PHE A 407 -29.09 -0.89 39.75
N ASP A 408 -27.94 -0.16 39.66
CA ASP A 408 -27.71 0.87 38.64
C ASP A 408 -26.40 0.73 37.85
N LEU A 409 -25.66 -0.37 37.99
CA LEU A 409 -24.35 -0.62 37.38
C LEU A 409 -23.23 0.31 37.87
N LEU A 410 -23.36 0.85 39.08
CA LEU A 410 -22.31 1.62 39.76
C LEU A 410 -21.65 0.73 40.83
N PHE A 411 -20.31 0.71 40.87
CA PHE A 411 -19.53 -0.18 41.71
C PHE A 411 -18.43 0.60 42.44
N ASP A 412 -18.07 0.16 43.62
CA ASP A 412 -16.99 0.78 44.39
C ASP A 412 -15.59 0.28 43.97
N SER A 413 -15.52 -0.83 43.20
CA SER A 413 -14.27 -1.38 42.67
C SER A 413 -14.47 -2.14 41.37
N GLU A 414 -13.37 -2.30 40.61
CA GLU A 414 -13.34 -3.13 39.38
C GLU A 414 -13.60 -4.61 39.71
N GLU A 415 -13.10 -5.10 40.83
CA GLU A 415 -13.32 -6.48 41.29
C GLU A 415 -14.81 -6.76 41.56
N GLU A 416 -15.50 -5.79 42.14
CA GLU A 416 -16.94 -5.87 42.36
C GLU A 416 -17.70 -5.89 41.03
N ALA A 417 -17.40 -4.98 40.13
CA ALA A 417 -17.99 -4.91 38.79
C ALA A 417 -17.81 -6.23 38.04
N GLN A 418 -16.59 -6.78 38.04
CA GLN A 418 -16.28 -8.07 37.41
C GLN A 418 -17.07 -9.23 38.03
N SER A 419 -17.26 -9.22 39.34
CA SER A 419 -18.09 -10.25 40.02
C SER A 419 -19.53 -10.25 39.51
N TYR A 420 -20.14 -9.07 39.26
CA TYR A 420 -21.48 -8.96 38.68
C TYR A 420 -21.51 -9.40 37.22
N VAL A 421 -20.48 -9.06 36.43
CA VAL A 421 -20.33 -9.56 35.05
C VAL A 421 -20.29 -11.09 35.05
N ASP A 422 -19.50 -11.71 35.91
CA ASP A 422 -19.35 -13.15 35.96
C ASP A 422 -20.64 -13.85 36.39
N LYS A 423 -21.37 -13.31 37.39
CA LYS A 423 -22.70 -13.79 37.80
C LYS A 423 -23.70 -13.71 36.64
N TYR A 424 -23.73 -12.61 35.93
CA TYR A 424 -24.65 -12.46 34.81
C TYR A 424 -24.30 -13.39 33.64
N LYS A 425 -23.02 -13.55 33.34
CA LYS A 425 -22.55 -14.52 32.33
C LYS A 425 -22.99 -15.95 32.71
N ALA A 426 -22.83 -16.32 33.94
CA ALA A 426 -23.29 -17.66 34.43
C ALA A 426 -24.82 -17.86 34.32
N ALA A 427 -25.58 -16.78 34.38
CA ALA A 427 -27.04 -16.82 34.23
C ALA A 427 -27.52 -16.90 32.76
N VAL A 428 -26.78 -16.32 31.80
CA VAL A 428 -27.26 -16.18 30.42
C VAL A 428 -26.56 -17.11 29.42
N VAL A 429 -25.39 -17.66 29.75
CA VAL A 429 -24.64 -18.61 28.92
C VAL A 429 -24.92 -20.04 29.39
N ALA A 430 -25.61 -20.81 28.55
CA ALA A 430 -25.95 -22.19 28.87
C ALA A 430 -24.84 -23.16 28.43
N GLU A 431 -24.92 -24.41 28.94
CA GLU A 431 -24.01 -25.47 28.50
C GLU A 431 -24.16 -25.75 27.01
N GLY A 432 -23.05 -25.68 26.26
CA GLY A 432 -23.01 -25.83 24.81
C GLY A 432 -23.06 -24.50 24.03
N ASP A 433 -23.31 -23.36 24.69
CA ASP A 433 -23.20 -22.03 24.08
C ASP A 433 -21.72 -21.62 23.94
N LYS A 434 -21.44 -20.76 22.96
CA LYS A 434 -20.09 -20.24 22.69
C LYS A 434 -20.07 -18.72 22.77
N ILE A 435 -19.18 -18.14 23.57
CA ILE A 435 -18.93 -16.71 23.59
C ILE A 435 -18.17 -16.33 22.31
N VAL A 436 -18.76 -15.44 21.51
CA VAL A 436 -18.20 -14.96 20.23
C VAL A 436 -17.48 -13.64 20.42
N ALA A 437 -18.02 -12.75 21.23
CA ALA A 437 -17.39 -11.48 21.56
C ALA A 437 -17.81 -11.02 22.98
N GLU A 438 -16.89 -10.38 23.68
CA GLU A 438 -17.09 -9.69 24.95
C GLU A 438 -16.34 -8.37 24.89
N ARG A 439 -16.95 -7.28 25.33
CA ARG A 439 -16.38 -5.93 25.33
C ARG A 439 -16.60 -5.26 26.67
#